data_997b3124bce9ac25f65a813fd568b41a
#
_entry.id   997b3124bce9ac25f65a813fd568b41a
#
_cell.length_a   1.000
_cell.length_b   1.000
_cell.length_c   1.000
_cell.angle_alpha   90.00
_cell.angle_beta   90.00
_cell.angle_gamma   90.00
#
_symmetry.space_group_name_H-M   'P 1'
#
loop_
_entity.id
_entity.type
_entity.pdbx_description
1 polymer ?
#
loop_
_entity_poly.entity_id
_entity_poly.type
_entity_poly.pdbx_seq_one_letter_code
_entity_poly.pdbx_strand_id
1 'polypeptide(L)'
;MVHRSCLIWFSLSLVTATVAAAAPIKVLIVDGQNNHAWKETTPVLKTLLEETGRFTVDVATTPPKGADMSSFQPNFAAYAVVVSNYNGDPWPAETVRAFEEYVRNGGGFVSYHAADNAFPEWKAYQQMIAVGGWGNRKEEDFGPMVRWSGGKIRLDANPGICGHHGSRLPFQVTLRDPDHPIVKGLPAVWMHVEDELYDSLCGPAASLTVIATAHSDPANKGTGEDEPMLMAIRYGKGRVFHTTLGHDPAAMRCVGFIVTFQRGVEWAASGKVTQKPPKDFPTATETRVR
;
A
#
# COMPACT_ATOMS: atom_id res chain seq x y z
N MET A 1 -62.54 -56.84 2.16
CA MET A 1 -61.88 -55.63 2.73
C MET A 1 -60.62 -55.43 2.00
N VAL A 2 -60.53 -54.41 1.16
CA VAL A 2 -59.36 -54.11 0.34
C VAL A 2 -58.71 -52.89 0.93
N HIS A 3 -57.48 -53.07 1.51
CA HIS A 3 -56.66 -51.98 2.03
C HIS A 3 -55.93 -51.28 0.85
N ARG A 4 -56.25 -50.01 0.63
CA ARG A 4 -55.52 -49.13 -0.29
C ARG A 4 -54.40 -48.39 0.54
N SER A 5 -53.17 -48.76 0.31
CA SER A 5 -52.03 -48.04 0.84
C SER A 5 -51.74 -46.79 -0.03
N CYS A 6 -51.86 -45.63 0.55
CA CYS A 6 -51.56 -44.35 -0.08
C CYS A 6 -50.06 -44.05 0.11
N LEU A 7 -49.25 -44.14 -0.96
CA LEU A 7 -47.84 -43.71 -0.96
C LEU A 7 -47.79 -42.18 -1.16
N ILE A 8 -47.35 -41.46 -0.10
CA ILE A 8 -47.07 -40.03 -0.17
C ILE A 8 -45.65 -39.86 -0.66
N TRP A 9 -45.46 -39.30 -1.84
CA TRP A 9 -44.14 -38.89 -2.36
C TRP A 9 -43.79 -37.51 -1.80
N PHE A 10 -42.76 -37.43 -0.95
CA PHE A 10 -42.15 -36.15 -0.55
C PHE A 10 -41.14 -35.76 -1.60
N SER A 11 -41.44 -34.73 -2.39
CA SER A 11 -40.46 -34.10 -3.31
C SER A 11 -39.57 -33.18 -2.52
N LEU A 12 -38.30 -33.55 -2.36
CA LEU A 12 -37.26 -32.72 -1.76
C LEU A 12 -36.77 -31.72 -2.81
N SER A 13 -37.26 -30.48 -2.74
CA SER A 13 -36.76 -29.39 -3.60
C SER A 13 -35.44 -28.91 -3.09
N LEU A 14 -34.35 -29.21 -3.83
CA LEU A 14 -33.00 -28.72 -3.57
C LEU A 14 -32.97 -27.23 -3.98
N VAL A 15 -32.99 -26.31 -3.02
CA VAL A 15 -32.77 -24.88 -3.25
C VAL A 15 -31.27 -24.65 -3.36
N THR A 16 -30.74 -24.56 -4.59
CA THR A 16 -29.37 -24.12 -4.84
C THR A 16 -29.28 -22.61 -4.66
N ALA A 17 -28.73 -22.16 -3.52
CA ALA A 17 -28.42 -20.77 -3.31
C ALA A 17 -27.21 -20.41 -4.22
N THR A 18 -27.45 -19.67 -5.28
CA THR A 18 -26.41 -19.03 -6.07
C THR A 18 -25.79 -17.91 -5.22
N VAL A 19 -24.56 -18.13 -4.75
CA VAL A 19 -23.75 -17.06 -4.13
C VAL A 19 -23.38 -16.10 -5.25
N ALA A 20 -24.05 -14.96 -5.32
CA ALA A 20 -23.65 -13.89 -6.23
C ALA A 20 -22.22 -13.46 -5.88
N ALA A 21 -21.31 -13.48 -6.85
CA ALA A 21 -19.97 -12.94 -6.67
C ALA A 21 -20.07 -11.45 -6.33
N ALA A 22 -19.35 -11.01 -5.30
CA ALA A 22 -19.31 -9.59 -4.94
C ALA A 22 -18.77 -8.79 -6.14
N ALA A 23 -19.32 -7.59 -6.38
CA ALA A 23 -18.84 -6.70 -7.43
C ALA A 23 -17.37 -6.34 -7.18
N PRO A 24 -16.54 -6.26 -8.23
CA PRO A 24 -15.14 -5.88 -8.10
C PRO A 24 -14.96 -4.53 -7.42
N ILE A 25 -13.90 -4.39 -6.63
CA ILE A 25 -13.50 -3.13 -6.00
C ILE A 25 -12.94 -2.21 -7.08
N LYS A 26 -13.50 -1.01 -7.21
CA LYS A 26 -12.99 -0.01 -8.16
C LYS A 26 -11.77 0.70 -7.58
N VAL A 27 -10.67 0.64 -8.32
CA VAL A 27 -9.37 1.25 -7.98
C VAL A 27 -9.02 2.32 -9.00
N LEU A 28 -8.52 3.46 -8.55
CA LEU A 28 -7.88 4.45 -9.41
C LEU A 28 -6.38 4.45 -9.12
N ILE A 29 -5.53 4.24 -10.12
CA ILE A 29 -4.10 4.54 -10.02
C ILE A 29 -3.87 5.95 -10.55
N VAL A 30 -3.17 6.77 -9.78
CA VAL A 30 -2.72 8.10 -10.21
C VAL A 30 -1.24 8.03 -10.55
N ASP A 31 -0.88 8.44 -11.77
CA ASP A 31 0.50 8.47 -12.27
C ASP A 31 0.77 9.70 -13.15
N GLY A 32 1.82 9.66 -13.98
CA GLY A 32 2.14 10.69 -14.99
C GLY A 32 3.46 11.41 -14.73
N GLN A 33 3.83 11.60 -13.46
CA GLN A 33 5.11 12.21 -13.06
C GLN A 33 5.66 11.47 -11.85
N ASN A 34 6.87 10.92 -11.99
CA ASN A 34 7.60 10.25 -10.93
C ASN A 34 9.09 10.25 -11.31
N ASN A 35 9.99 10.31 -10.33
CA ASN A 35 11.43 10.15 -10.57
C ASN A 35 11.82 8.68 -10.84
N HIS A 36 10.88 7.75 -10.67
CA HIS A 36 11.02 6.33 -11.01
C HIS A 36 10.33 6.01 -12.35
N ALA A 37 10.52 4.80 -12.85
CA ALA A 37 9.99 4.34 -14.14
C ALA A 37 8.46 4.06 -14.10
N TRP A 38 7.65 5.07 -13.76
CA TRP A 38 6.20 4.92 -13.59
C TRP A 38 5.48 4.34 -14.83
N LYS A 39 6.00 4.62 -16.03
CA LYS A 39 5.45 4.05 -17.28
C LYS A 39 5.58 2.53 -17.35
N GLU A 40 6.52 1.97 -16.61
CA GLU A 40 6.73 0.52 -16.50
C GLU A 40 6.01 -0.05 -15.27
N THR A 41 6.06 0.65 -14.14
CA THR A 41 5.48 0.16 -12.88
C THR A 41 3.97 0.28 -12.82
N THR A 42 3.34 1.33 -13.39
CA THR A 42 1.86 1.45 -13.41
C THR A 42 1.15 0.28 -14.11
N PRO A 43 1.57 -0.17 -15.30
CA PRO A 43 0.98 -1.37 -15.92
C PRO A 43 1.12 -2.63 -15.07
N VAL A 44 2.25 -2.80 -14.36
CA VAL A 44 2.45 -3.93 -13.45
C VAL A 44 1.49 -3.84 -12.27
N LEU A 45 1.39 -2.68 -11.57
CA LEU A 45 0.43 -2.47 -10.46
C LEU A 45 -1.00 -2.81 -10.90
N LYS A 46 -1.41 -2.33 -12.08
CA LYS A 46 -2.73 -2.61 -12.65
C LYS A 46 -2.93 -4.11 -12.85
N THR A 47 -1.99 -4.79 -13.50
CA THR A 47 -2.05 -6.22 -13.76
C THR A 47 -2.15 -7.03 -12.47
N LEU A 48 -1.28 -6.73 -11.48
CA LEU A 48 -1.27 -7.41 -10.19
C LEU A 48 -2.62 -7.32 -9.46
N LEU A 49 -3.34 -6.22 -9.61
CA LEU A 49 -4.66 -6.09 -9.01
C LEU A 49 -5.73 -6.86 -9.81
N GLU A 50 -5.78 -6.66 -11.13
CA GLU A 50 -6.82 -7.23 -12.00
C GLU A 50 -6.75 -8.76 -12.10
N GLU A 51 -5.56 -9.37 -12.07
CA GLU A 51 -5.38 -10.83 -12.11
C GLU A 51 -6.05 -11.56 -10.93
N THR A 52 -6.30 -10.86 -9.83
CA THR A 52 -7.02 -11.44 -8.68
C THR A 52 -8.51 -11.65 -8.94
N GLY A 53 -9.07 -11.02 -9.98
CA GLY A 53 -10.51 -10.95 -10.24
C GLY A 53 -11.32 -10.14 -9.19
N ARG A 54 -10.64 -9.51 -8.20
CA ARG A 54 -11.28 -8.71 -7.14
C ARG A 54 -11.37 -7.24 -7.47
N PHE A 55 -10.56 -6.75 -8.39
CA PHE A 55 -10.43 -5.33 -8.68
C PHE A 55 -10.70 -5.02 -10.14
N THR A 56 -11.24 -3.82 -10.38
CA THR A 56 -11.22 -3.16 -11.68
C THR A 56 -10.40 -1.88 -11.53
N VAL A 57 -9.48 -1.62 -12.45
CA VAL A 57 -8.47 -0.58 -12.28
C VAL A 57 -8.51 0.41 -13.44
N ASP A 58 -8.81 1.66 -13.11
CA ASP A 58 -8.62 2.80 -14.00
C ASP A 58 -7.31 3.52 -13.67
N VAL A 59 -6.77 4.27 -14.63
CA VAL A 59 -5.56 5.07 -14.46
C VAL A 59 -5.86 6.52 -14.83
N ALA A 60 -5.50 7.44 -13.94
CA ALA A 60 -5.53 8.88 -14.19
C ALA A 60 -4.10 9.39 -14.30
N THR A 61 -3.67 9.66 -15.53
CA THR A 61 -2.34 10.17 -15.83
C THR A 61 -2.36 11.70 -15.82
N THR A 62 -1.48 12.31 -15.01
CA THR A 62 -1.32 13.75 -14.97
C THR A 62 -0.68 14.28 -16.27
N PRO A 63 -0.85 15.57 -16.60
CA PRO A 63 -0.03 16.24 -17.61
C PRO A 63 1.48 16.06 -17.33
N PRO A 64 2.34 16.15 -18.36
CA PRO A 64 3.78 16.11 -18.19
C PRO A 64 4.29 17.20 -17.24
N LYS A 65 5.45 16.95 -16.60
CA LYS A 65 6.09 17.91 -15.69
C LYS A 65 6.26 19.28 -16.33
N GLY A 66 5.83 20.32 -15.59
CA GLY A 66 5.85 21.72 -16.03
C GLY A 66 4.70 22.11 -16.97
N ALA A 67 3.81 21.20 -17.36
CA ALA A 67 2.63 21.52 -18.13
C ALA A 67 1.48 22.03 -17.24
N ASP A 68 0.45 22.61 -17.87
CA ASP A 68 -0.75 23.06 -17.16
C ASP A 68 -1.50 21.87 -16.52
N MET A 69 -1.58 21.87 -15.20
CA MET A 69 -2.26 20.87 -14.39
C MET A 69 -3.76 21.13 -14.19
N SER A 70 -4.30 22.24 -14.71
CA SER A 70 -5.69 22.67 -14.44
C SER A 70 -6.75 21.64 -14.85
N SER A 71 -6.46 20.84 -15.87
CA SER A 71 -7.34 19.76 -16.35
C SER A 71 -7.29 18.48 -15.49
N PHE A 72 -6.33 18.34 -14.59
CA PHE A 72 -6.21 17.15 -13.75
C PHE A 72 -7.21 17.18 -12.58
N GLN A 73 -8.40 16.66 -12.83
CA GLN A 73 -9.53 16.65 -11.89
C GLN A 73 -10.21 15.27 -11.85
N PRO A 74 -9.55 14.22 -11.34
CA PRO A 74 -10.14 12.89 -11.22
C PRO A 74 -11.36 12.90 -10.29
N ASN A 75 -12.41 12.14 -10.65
CA ASN A 75 -13.54 11.91 -9.75
C ASN A 75 -13.17 10.79 -8.73
N PHE A 76 -12.44 11.12 -7.67
CA PHE A 76 -12.02 10.17 -6.64
C PHE A 76 -13.19 9.43 -5.99
N ALA A 77 -14.34 10.09 -5.84
CA ALA A 77 -15.52 9.51 -5.20
C ALA A 77 -16.12 8.31 -5.96
N ALA A 78 -15.75 8.13 -7.24
CA ALA A 78 -16.17 6.96 -8.02
C ALA A 78 -15.41 5.67 -7.67
N TYR A 79 -14.37 5.75 -6.83
CA TYR A 79 -13.46 4.65 -6.50
C TYR A 79 -13.46 4.34 -5.01
N ALA A 80 -13.31 3.07 -4.69
CA ALA A 80 -13.19 2.62 -3.30
C ALA A 80 -11.79 2.89 -2.72
N VAL A 81 -10.77 2.94 -3.59
CA VAL A 81 -9.37 3.18 -3.22
C VAL A 81 -8.62 3.87 -4.35
N VAL A 82 -7.74 4.79 -3.97
CA VAL A 82 -6.79 5.46 -4.87
C VAL A 82 -5.38 4.97 -4.53
N VAL A 83 -4.62 4.56 -5.54
CA VAL A 83 -3.20 4.18 -5.44
C VAL A 83 -2.37 5.30 -6.08
N SER A 84 -1.47 5.91 -5.33
CA SER A 84 -0.54 6.91 -5.85
C SER A 84 0.77 6.27 -6.28
N ASN A 85 1.09 6.39 -7.57
CA ASN A 85 2.40 6.18 -8.17
C ASN A 85 2.92 7.51 -8.74
N TYR A 86 2.92 8.55 -7.90
CA TYR A 86 3.13 9.93 -8.30
C TYR A 86 3.95 10.71 -7.28
N ASN A 87 4.94 11.47 -7.74
CA ASN A 87 5.69 12.44 -6.92
C ASN A 87 6.11 13.70 -7.70
N GLY A 88 5.28 14.11 -8.65
CA GLY A 88 5.53 15.24 -9.56
C GLY A 88 5.05 16.59 -9.05
N ASP A 89 4.65 17.43 -10.01
CA ASP A 89 4.19 18.79 -9.77
C ASP A 89 2.95 18.84 -8.86
N PRO A 90 2.75 19.93 -8.10
CA PRO A 90 1.55 20.10 -7.27
C PRO A 90 0.26 19.97 -8.07
N TRP A 91 -0.74 19.32 -7.49
CA TRP A 91 -2.08 19.26 -8.07
C TRP A 91 -2.82 20.59 -7.91
N PRO A 92 -3.82 20.88 -8.77
CA PRO A 92 -4.70 22.03 -8.60
C PRO A 92 -5.37 22.02 -7.22
N ALA A 93 -5.58 23.20 -6.65
CA ALA A 93 -6.18 23.36 -5.32
C ALA A 93 -7.53 22.63 -5.16
N GLU A 94 -8.33 22.57 -6.23
CA GLU A 94 -9.61 21.85 -6.24
C GLU A 94 -9.41 20.34 -6.16
N THR A 95 -8.42 19.81 -6.88
CA THR A 95 -8.05 18.39 -6.86
C THR A 95 -7.50 18.00 -5.49
N VAL A 96 -6.66 18.87 -4.89
CA VAL A 96 -6.16 18.71 -3.51
C VAL A 96 -7.34 18.61 -2.52
N ARG A 97 -8.28 19.56 -2.57
CA ARG A 97 -9.47 19.53 -1.67
C ARG A 97 -10.32 18.28 -1.88
N ALA A 98 -10.60 17.94 -3.14
CA ALA A 98 -11.40 16.76 -3.47
C ALA A 98 -10.76 15.47 -2.95
N PHE A 99 -9.45 15.33 -3.06
CA PHE A 99 -8.72 14.16 -2.53
C PHE A 99 -8.71 14.13 -1.00
N GLU A 100 -8.46 15.27 -0.33
CA GLU A 100 -8.55 15.33 1.14
C GLU A 100 -9.92 14.94 1.66
N GLU A 101 -10.98 15.47 1.06
CA GLU A 101 -12.35 15.16 1.43
C GLU A 101 -12.67 13.67 1.18
N TYR A 102 -12.22 13.14 0.05
CA TYR A 102 -12.39 11.73 -0.29
C TYR A 102 -11.79 10.83 0.79
N VAL A 103 -10.51 11.02 1.16
CA VAL A 103 -9.88 10.19 2.19
C VAL A 103 -10.50 10.46 3.56
N ARG A 104 -10.70 11.73 3.94
CA ARG A 104 -11.30 12.09 5.25
C ARG A 104 -12.67 11.45 5.46
N ASN A 105 -13.46 11.31 4.42
CA ASN A 105 -14.81 10.75 4.47
C ASN A 105 -14.85 9.22 4.37
N GLY A 106 -13.72 8.54 4.24
CA GLY A 106 -13.65 7.07 4.30
C GLY A 106 -13.10 6.39 3.06
N GLY A 107 -12.72 7.15 2.03
CA GLY A 107 -12.02 6.63 0.86
C GLY A 107 -10.70 5.96 1.23
N GLY A 108 -10.35 4.88 0.54
CA GLY A 108 -9.09 4.19 0.71
C GLY A 108 -7.96 4.92 -0.04
N PHE A 109 -6.76 4.94 0.55
CA PHE A 109 -5.58 5.47 -0.11
C PHE A 109 -4.40 4.50 0.03
N VAL A 110 -3.58 4.39 -1.01
CA VAL A 110 -2.32 3.64 -1.00
C VAL A 110 -1.19 4.54 -1.48
N SER A 111 -0.23 4.81 -0.61
CA SER A 111 1.06 5.40 -0.97
C SER A 111 2.01 4.29 -1.37
N TYR A 112 2.42 4.27 -2.63
CA TYR A 112 3.27 3.24 -3.19
C TYR A 112 4.66 3.81 -3.45
N HIS A 113 5.67 3.20 -2.80
CA HIS A 113 7.09 3.50 -2.98
C HIS A 113 7.32 5.02 -2.98
N ALA A 114 7.91 5.59 -4.04
CA ALA A 114 8.27 6.98 -4.13
C ALA A 114 7.08 7.99 -4.10
N ALA A 115 5.84 7.54 -3.95
CA ALA A 115 4.74 8.46 -3.65
C ALA A 115 4.89 9.15 -2.29
N ASP A 116 5.75 8.61 -1.39
CA ASP A 116 6.08 9.24 -0.11
C ASP A 116 6.99 10.47 -0.25
N ASN A 117 7.57 10.69 -1.44
CA ASN A 117 8.34 11.89 -1.77
C ASN A 117 7.45 13.07 -2.22
N ALA A 118 6.16 12.79 -2.52
CA ALA A 118 5.26 13.77 -3.10
C ALA A 118 4.89 14.89 -2.13
N PHE A 119 4.56 16.05 -2.69
CA PHE A 119 3.85 17.15 -2.04
C PHE A 119 4.39 17.59 -0.67
N PRO A 120 5.65 18.00 -0.54
CA PRO A 120 6.24 18.43 0.73
C PRO A 120 5.41 19.54 1.43
N GLU A 121 4.83 20.45 0.65
CA GLU A 121 4.06 21.58 1.17
C GLU A 121 2.61 21.23 1.57
N TRP A 122 2.13 20.03 1.20
CA TRP A 122 0.76 19.61 1.48
C TRP A 122 0.66 18.85 2.81
N LYS A 123 0.44 19.59 3.89
CA LYS A 123 0.42 19.05 5.27
C LYS A 123 -0.54 17.88 5.47
N ALA A 124 -1.74 17.92 4.84
CA ALA A 124 -2.70 16.82 4.97
C ALA A 124 -2.18 15.56 4.30
N TYR A 125 -1.47 15.67 3.16
CA TYR A 125 -0.82 14.52 2.52
C TYR A 125 0.23 13.89 3.44
N GLN A 126 1.07 14.72 4.09
CA GLN A 126 2.07 14.23 5.05
C GLN A 126 1.41 13.50 6.22
N GLN A 127 0.23 13.95 6.68
CA GLN A 127 -0.54 13.25 7.70
C GLN A 127 -1.14 11.93 7.18
N MET A 128 -1.55 11.87 5.92
CA MET A 128 -2.08 10.64 5.29
C MET A 128 -1.02 9.56 5.15
N ILE A 129 0.18 9.93 4.73
CA ILE A 129 1.28 8.96 4.52
C ILE A 129 2.10 8.68 5.78
N ALA A 130 1.97 9.52 6.83
CA ALA A 130 2.63 9.51 8.13
C ALA A 130 4.13 9.80 8.09
N VAL A 131 4.86 9.28 7.14
CA VAL A 131 6.29 9.50 6.92
C VAL A 131 6.60 9.62 5.43
N GLY A 132 7.65 10.39 5.10
CA GLY A 132 8.15 10.52 3.74
C GLY A 132 9.62 10.94 3.74
N GLY A 133 10.20 11.05 2.56
CA GLY A 133 11.61 11.39 2.43
C GLY A 133 11.92 12.27 1.23
N TRP A 134 13.18 12.55 1.03
CA TRP A 134 13.74 13.32 -0.09
C TRP A 134 13.16 14.73 -0.24
N GLY A 135 13.39 15.39 -1.38
CA GLY A 135 12.84 16.72 -1.65
C GLY A 135 13.28 17.79 -0.64
N ASN A 136 14.51 17.69 -0.10
CA ASN A 136 15.05 18.57 0.96
C ASN A 136 14.28 18.51 2.29
N ARG A 137 13.51 17.43 2.54
CA ARG A 137 12.85 17.24 3.83
C ARG A 137 13.89 17.08 4.93
N LYS A 138 13.64 17.76 6.06
CA LYS A 138 14.42 17.64 7.28
C LYS A 138 13.50 17.31 8.44
N GLU A 139 14.05 16.60 9.41
CA GLU A 139 13.33 16.23 10.63
C GLU A 139 12.69 17.46 11.31
N GLU A 140 13.40 18.57 11.43
CA GLU A 140 12.93 19.82 12.07
C GLU A 140 11.65 20.40 11.44
N ASP A 141 11.41 20.19 10.13
CA ASP A 141 10.28 20.74 9.40
C ASP A 141 9.11 19.75 9.29
N PHE A 142 9.40 18.43 9.21
CA PHE A 142 8.42 17.41 8.91
C PHE A 142 8.05 16.54 10.10
N GLY A 143 8.87 16.51 11.14
CA GLY A 143 8.69 15.68 12.33
C GLY A 143 9.75 14.57 12.41
N PRO A 144 9.73 13.76 13.49
CA PRO A 144 10.79 12.81 13.79
C PRO A 144 10.89 11.68 12.75
N MET A 145 12.08 11.11 12.63
CA MET A 145 12.28 9.85 11.91
C MET A 145 11.61 8.71 12.69
N VAL A 146 10.96 7.81 11.96
CA VAL A 146 10.26 6.68 12.57
C VAL A 146 11.13 5.43 12.49
N ARG A 147 11.40 4.84 13.64
CA ARG A 147 12.19 3.63 13.83
C ARG A 147 11.35 2.57 14.57
N TRP A 148 11.79 1.33 14.53
CA TRP A 148 11.21 0.28 15.37
C TRP A 148 12.29 -0.25 16.32
N SER A 149 12.05 -0.15 17.62
CA SER A 149 13.00 -0.61 18.63
C SER A 149 12.27 -1.04 19.89
N GLY A 150 12.75 -2.10 20.56
CA GLY A 150 12.16 -2.58 21.80
C GLY A 150 10.68 -2.96 21.69
N GLY A 151 10.26 -3.48 20.53
CA GLY A 151 8.87 -3.93 20.30
C GLY A 151 7.86 -2.79 20.05
N LYS A 152 8.31 -1.57 19.79
CA LYS A 152 7.44 -0.40 19.58
C LYS A 152 8.05 0.61 18.61
N ILE A 153 7.22 1.54 18.15
CA ILE A 153 7.66 2.72 17.40
C ILE A 153 8.54 3.58 18.32
N ARG A 154 9.72 3.94 17.81
CA ARG A 154 10.60 4.94 18.40
C ARG A 154 10.67 6.14 17.46
N LEU A 155 10.36 7.30 17.99
CA LEU A 155 10.47 8.57 17.29
C LEU A 155 11.86 9.16 17.55
N ASP A 156 12.63 9.36 16.48
CA ASP A 156 13.97 9.89 16.53
C ASP A 156 13.97 11.34 16.05
N ALA A 157 14.10 12.26 16.98
CA ALA A 157 14.08 13.71 16.76
C ALA A 157 15.50 14.29 16.61
N ASN A 158 16.50 13.47 16.36
CA ASN A 158 17.82 13.98 16.04
C ASN A 158 17.79 14.68 14.68
N PRO A 159 18.37 15.89 14.57
CA PRO A 159 18.38 16.63 13.32
C PRO A 159 18.98 15.82 12.18
N GLY A 160 18.31 15.80 11.03
CA GLY A 160 18.78 15.05 9.87
C GLY A 160 17.97 15.27 8.62
N ILE A 161 18.52 14.82 7.51
CA ILE A 161 17.83 14.78 6.20
C ILE A 161 16.96 13.52 6.16
N CYS A 162 15.72 13.67 5.72
CA CYS A 162 14.79 12.56 5.62
C CYS A 162 14.88 11.87 4.27
N GLY A 163 14.87 10.54 4.32
CA GLY A 163 14.90 9.68 3.14
C GLY A 163 16.31 9.37 2.67
N HIS A 164 16.66 8.11 2.77
CA HIS A 164 17.90 7.53 2.29
C HIS A 164 17.65 6.05 1.94
N HIS A 165 18.53 5.46 1.17
CA HIS A 165 18.65 4.02 0.94
C HIS A 165 20.09 3.66 0.59
N GLY A 166 20.50 2.44 0.90
CA GLY A 166 21.77 1.86 0.47
C GLY A 166 21.72 1.34 -0.98
N SER A 167 22.65 0.46 -1.31
CA SER A 167 22.59 -0.30 -2.56
C SER A 167 21.42 -1.25 -2.54
N ARG A 168 20.84 -1.52 -3.69
CA ARG A 168 19.76 -2.50 -3.86
C ARG A 168 20.29 -3.91 -3.60
N LEU A 169 19.79 -4.53 -2.56
CA LEU A 169 20.13 -5.88 -2.13
C LEU A 169 18.88 -6.59 -1.67
N PRO A 170 18.84 -7.94 -1.64
CA PRO A 170 17.79 -8.66 -0.92
C PRO A 170 17.85 -8.37 0.58
N PHE A 171 16.68 -8.25 1.22
CA PHE A 171 16.61 -8.03 2.67
C PHE A 171 15.42 -8.76 3.30
N GLN A 172 15.51 -9.03 4.59
CA GLN A 172 14.41 -9.61 5.34
C GLN A 172 13.39 -8.54 5.73
N VAL A 173 12.12 -8.86 5.51
CA VAL A 173 10.99 -8.09 6.05
C VAL A 173 10.42 -8.84 7.23
N THR A 174 10.33 -8.17 8.37
CA THR A 174 9.90 -8.75 9.66
C THR A 174 8.57 -8.14 10.11
N LEU A 175 7.59 -8.99 10.40
CA LEU A 175 6.29 -8.54 10.90
C LEU A 175 6.41 -7.94 12.32
N ARG A 176 5.71 -6.83 12.53
CA ARG A 176 5.61 -6.14 13.82
C ARG A 176 4.19 -6.16 14.39
N ASP A 177 3.20 -6.26 13.51
CA ASP A 177 1.79 -6.48 13.88
C ASP A 177 1.24 -7.68 13.06
N PRO A 178 1.50 -8.92 13.50
CA PRO A 178 1.12 -10.14 12.77
C PRO A 178 -0.41 -10.36 12.69
N ASP A 179 -1.18 -9.70 13.55
CA ASP A 179 -2.64 -9.78 13.54
C ASP A 179 -3.31 -8.79 12.60
N HIS A 180 -2.55 -7.81 12.06
CA HIS A 180 -3.09 -6.85 11.12
C HIS A 180 -3.62 -7.55 9.86
N PRO A 181 -4.84 -7.23 9.37
CA PRO A 181 -5.48 -7.94 8.25
C PRO A 181 -4.59 -8.09 7.01
N ILE A 182 -3.76 -7.08 6.71
CA ILE A 182 -2.86 -7.10 5.53
C ILE A 182 -1.87 -8.28 5.59
N VAL A 183 -1.36 -8.63 6.76
CA VAL A 183 -0.30 -9.64 6.91
C VAL A 183 -0.74 -10.89 7.66
N LYS A 184 -1.96 -10.93 8.17
CA LYS A 184 -2.47 -12.06 8.95
C LYS A 184 -2.32 -13.38 8.19
N GLY A 185 -1.65 -14.34 8.82
CA GLY A 185 -1.38 -15.67 8.27
C GLY A 185 -0.17 -15.72 7.32
N LEU A 186 0.57 -14.61 7.10
CA LEU A 186 1.87 -14.63 6.43
C LEU A 186 2.97 -15.07 7.40
N PRO A 187 4.12 -15.57 6.92
CA PRO A 187 5.29 -15.85 7.75
C PRO A 187 5.75 -14.60 8.53
N ALA A 188 6.25 -14.80 9.75
CA ALA A 188 6.72 -13.70 10.60
C ALA A 188 7.92 -12.95 9.99
N VAL A 189 8.72 -13.61 9.16
CA VAL A 189 9.86 -13.05 8.42
C VAL A 189 9.87 -13.66 7.03
N TRP A 190 10.15 -12.83 6.02
CA TRP A 190 10.37 -13.31 4.65
C TRP A 190 11.49 -12.53 3.97
N MET A 191 12.15 -13.19 3.02
CA MET A 191 13.19 -12.58 2.18
C MET A 191 12.53 -11.84 1.02
N HIS A 192 12.72 -10.53 0.97
CA HIS A 192 12.40 -9.69 -0.18
C HIS A 192 13.55 -9.74 -1.19
N VAL A 193 13.24 -9.58 -2.47
CA VAL A 193 14.26 -9.51 -3.53
C VAL A 193 15.09 -8.23 -3.47
N GLU A 194 16.04 -8.07 -4.38
CA GLU A 194 16.77 -6.81 -4.55
C GLU A 194 15.80 -5.64 -4.74
N ASP A 195 15.84 -4.68 -3.82
CA ASP A 195 14.98 -3.50 -3.81
C ASP A 195 15.68 -2.34 -3.10
N GLU A 196 15.12 -1.14 -3.14
CA GLU A 196 15.54 -0.01 -2.33
C GLU A 196 14.92 -0.13 -0.94
N LEU A 197 15.75 -0.45 0.06
CA LEU A 197 15.32 -0.36 1.45
C LEU A 197 15.36 1.11 1.86
N TYR A 198 14.19 1.76 1.89
CA TYR A 198 14.06 3.13 2.35
C TYR A 198 14.30 3.22 3.85
N ASP A 199 15.15 4.14 4.25
CA ASP A 199 15.43 4.44 5.65
C ASP A 199 15.33 5.94 5.94
N SER A 200 15.42 6.30 7.21
CA SER A 200 15.39 7.69 7.65
C SER A 200 14.14 8.46 7.21
N LEU A 201 13.01 7.78 6.97
CA LEU A 201 11.75 8.45 6.67
C LEU A 201 11.24 9.20 7.89
N CYS A 202 10.84 10.45 7.70
CA CYS A 202 10.36 11.33 8.76
C CYS A 202 8.96 11.87 8.47
N GLY A 203 8.26 12.27 9.53
CA GLY A 203 6.94 12.85 9.35
C GLY A 203 6.15 12.96 10.65
N PRO A 204 4.91 13.42 10.58
CA PRO A 204 4.07 13.60 11.75
C PRO A 204 3.77 12.30 12.50
N ALA A 205 3.90 11.15 11.85
CA ALA A 205 3.67 9.80 12.38
C ALA A 205 2.34 9.65 13.16
N ALA A 206 1.37 10.51 12.86
CA ALA A 206 0.07 10.51 13.52
C ALA A 206 -0.75 9.30 13.08
N SER A 207 -1.39 8.61 14.03
CA SER A 207 -2.25 7.44 13.75
C SER A 207 -1.57 6.33 12.95
N LEU A 208 -0.26 6.19 13.11
CA LEU A 208 0.59 5.23 12.42
C LEU A 208 0.63 3.88 13.16
N THR A 209 0.40 2.81 12.42
CA THR A 209 0.72 1.42 12.81
C THR A 209 1.82 0.92 11.87
N VAL A 210 2.97 0.53 12.43
CA VAL A 210 4.03 -0.17 11.69
C VAL A 210 3.69 -1.66 11.63
N ILE A 211 3.39 -2.15 10.43
CA ILE A 211 2.99 -3.54 10.19
C ILE A 211 4.22 -4.44 10.03
N ALA A 212 5.23 -3.94 9.30
CA ALA A 212 6.47 -4.68 9.06
C ALA A 212 7.64 -3.72 8.89
N THR A 213 8.84 -4.20 9.21
CA THR A 213 10.10 -3.46 9.08
C THR A 213 11.16 -4.27 8.36
N ALA A 214 12.23 -3.60 7.93
CA ALA A 214 13.48 -4.23 7.52
C ALA A 214 14.65 -3.55 8.25
N HIS A 215 15.72 -4.31 8.52
CA HIS A 215 16.93 -3.78 9.12
C HIS A 215 17.79 -3.10 8.07
N SER A 216 18.06 -1.80 8.24
CA SER A 216 18.92 -1.02 7.36
C SER A 216 20.39 -1.20 7.77
N ASP A 217 21.08 -2.14 7.10
CA ASP A 217 22.41 -2.61 7.48
C ASP A 217 23.47 -1.51 7.28
N PRO A 218 24.24 -1.13 8.30
CA PRO A 218 25.38 -0.20 8.19
C PRO A 218 26.43 -0.61 7.17
N ALA A 219 26.61 -1.91 6.94
CA ALA A 219 27.53 -2.40 5.89
C ALA A 219 27.07 -2.01 4.48
N ASN A 220 25.78 -1.72 4.30
CA ASN A 220 25.18 -1.18 3.06
C ASN A 220 24.83 0.32 3.18
N LYS A 221 25.59 1.08 3.94
CA LYS A 221 25.34 2.52 4.22
C LYS A 221 24.04 2.79 4.97
N GLY A 222 23.44 1.79 5.58
CA GLY A 222 22.22 1.89 6.34
C GLY A 222 22.39 2.51 7.72
N THR A 223 21.27 2.74 8.38
CA THR A 223 21.18 3.42 9.68
C THR A 223 21.54 2.53 10.87
N GLY A 224 21.55 1.21 10.71
CA GLY A 224 21.63 0.24 11.81
C GLY A 224 20.33 0.05 12.57
N GLU A 225 19.21 0.60 12.06
CA GLU A 225 17.90 0.58 12.68
C GLU A 225 16.91 -0.30 11.89
N ASP A 226 15.82 -0.68 12.54
CA ASP A 226 14.70 -1.32 11.86
C ASP A 226 13.75 -0.24 11.31
N GLU A 227 13.65 -0.17 10.00
CA GLU A 227 12.92 0.86 9.26
C GLU A 227 11.53 0.37 8.82
N PRO A 228 10.48 1.20 8.88
CA PRO A 228 9.15 0.83 8.45
C PRO A 228 9.05 0.54 6.95
N MET A 229 8.56 -0.66 6.58
CA MET A 229 8.36 -1.07 5.19
C MET A 229 6.88 -1.13 4.82
N LEU A 230 6.03 -1.59 5.74
CA LEU A 230 4.58 -1.66 5.56
C LEU A 230 3.91 -0.93 6.72
N MET A 231 3.03 -0.02 6.40
CA MET A 231 2.38 0.86 7.37
C MET A 231 0.88 0.99 7.11
N ALA A 232 0.10 1.12 8.18
CA ALA A 232 -1.31 1.47 8.14
C ALA A 232 -1.56 2.77 8.89
N ILE A 233 -2.30 3.69 8.30
CA ILE A 233 -2.59 5.00 8.85
C ILE A 233 -4.10 5.27 8.80
N ARG A 234 -4.59 6.05 9.77
CA ARG A 234 -5.95 6.58 9.76
C ARG A 234 -5.91 8.09 9.49
N TYR A 235 -6.69 8.51 8.50
CA TYR A 235 -6.93 9.93 8.23
C TYR A 235 -8.43 10.19 8.16
N GLY A 236 -8.99 10.82 9.17
CA GLY A 236 -10.44 10.90 9.33
C GLY A 236 -11.08 9.50 9.43
N LYS A 237 -12.02 9.21 8.54
CA LYS A 237 -12.63 7.87 8.39
C LYS A 237 -11.87 6.98 7.41
N GLY A 238 -10.93 7.54 6.65
CA GLY A 238 -10.16 6.83 5.62
C GLY A 238 -9.11 5.88 6.19
N ARG A 239 -8.72 4.94 5.37
CA ARG A 239 -7.64 3.98 5.62
C ARG A 239 -6.56 4.18 4.59
N VAL A 240 -5.34 4.33 5.07
CA VAL A 240 -4.18 4.49 4.20
C VAL A 240 -3.22 3.33 4.42
N PHE A 241 -2.87 2.66 3.35
CA PHE A 241 -1.78 1.70 3.30
C PHE A 241 -0.57 2.38 2.67
N HIS A 242 0.55 2.35 3.35
CA HIS A 242 1.81 2.86 2.83
C HIS A 242 2.83 1.72 2.76
N THR A 243 3.39 1.51 1.57
CA THR A 243 4.47 0.55 1.33
C THR A 243 5.65 1.23 0.66
N THR A 244 6.84 1.02 1.18
CA THR A 244 8.10 1.51 0.59
C THR A 244 8.70 0.52 -0.41
N LEU A 245 8.15 -0.71 -0.49
CA LEU A 245 8.64 -1.76 -1.38
C LEU A 245 8.21 -1.52 -2.83
N GLY A 246 8.96 -2.11 -3.78
CA GLY A 246 8.56 -2.21 -5.18
C GLY A 246 9.13 -1.15 -6.11
N HIS A 247 10.39 -0.77 -5.95
CA HIS A 247 11.09 0.27 -6.73
C HIS A 247 10.90 0.15 -8.25
N ASP A 248 10.95 -1.05 -8.79
CA ASP A 248 10.87 -1.32 -10.22
C ASP A 248 10.12 -2.64 -10.55
N PRO A 249 9.86 -2.94 -11.82
CA PRO A 249 9.20 -4.19 -12.21
C PRO A 249 9.89 -5.46 -11.70
N ALA A 250 11.21 -5.46 -11.50
CA ALA A 250 11.92 -6.62 -10.98
C ALA A 250 11.61 -6.84 -9.49
N ALA A 251 11.67 -5.78 -8.67
CA ALA A 251 11.28 -5.82 -7.25
C ALA A 251 9.80 -6.18 -7.08
N MET A 252 8.92 -5.67 -7.96
CA MET A 252 7.48 -5.95 -7.94
C MET A 252 7.12 -7.41 -8.22
N ARG A 253 8.03 -8.22 -8.80
CA ARG A 253 7.84 -9.66 -9.00
C ARG A 253 7.94 -10.47 -7.70
N CYS A 254 8.46 -9.89 -6.63
CA CYS A 254 8.52 -10.56 -5.33
C CYS A 254 7.11 -10.93 -4.85
N VAL A 255 6.86 -12.21 -4.55
CA VAL A 255 5.55 -12.67 -4.06
C VAL A 255 5.18 -11.98 -2.74
N GLY A 256 6.17 -11.64 -1.90
CA GLY A 256 5.96 -10.84 -0.70
C GLY A 256 5.37 -9.46 -1.00
N PHE A 257 5.92 -8.75 -2.02
CA PHE A 257 5.36 -7.48 -2.50
C PHE A 257 3.96 -7.68 -3.09
N ILE A 258 3.81 -8.61 -4.04
CA ILE A 258 2.53 -8.87 -4.73
C ILE A 258 1.40 -9.05 -3.72
N VAL A 259 1.59 -9.94 -2.77
CA VAL A 259 0.56 -10.31 -1.79
C VAL A 259 0.26 -9.17 -0.82
N THR A 260 1.28 -8.48 -0.31
CA THR A 260 1.07 -7.37 0.63
C THR A 260 0.47 -6.16 -0.05
N PHE A 261 0.81 -5.89 -1.31
CA PHE A 261 0.20 -4.83 -2.12
C PHE A 261 -1.29 -5.11 -2.40
N GLN A 262 -1.62 -6.29 -2.94
CA GLN A 262 -3.01 -6.69 -3.21
C GLN A 262 -3.87 -6.63 -1.94
N ARG A 263 -3.38 -7.17 -0.82
CA ARG A 263 -4.08 -7.15 0.48
C ARG A 263 -4.15 -5.75 1.08
N GLY A 264 -3.12 -4.93 0.88
CA GLY A 264 -3.10 -3.53 1.30
C GLY A 264 -4.15 -2.68 0.59
N VAL A 265 -4.30 -2.86 -0.73
CA VAL A 265 -5.34 -2.21 -1.53
C VAL A 265 -6.74 -2.68 -1.10
N GLU A 266 -6.95 -3.99 -0.89
CA GLU A 266 -8.23 -4.53 -0.40
C GLU A 266 -8.59 -3.97 0.99
N TRP A 267 -7.62 -3.92 1.91
CA TRP A 267 -7.81 -3.37 3.24
C TRP A 267 -8.10 -1.87 3.22
N ALA A 268 -7.36 -1.11 2.44
CA ALA A 268 -7.60 0.33 2.31
C ALA A 268 -9.01 0.62 1.81
N ALA A 269 -9.49 -0.14 0.81
CA ALA A 269 -10.83 0.00 0.27
C ALA A 269 -11.93 -0.41 1.26
N SER A 270 -11.78 -1.53 1.97
CA SER A 270 -12.89 -2.19 2.67
C SER A 270 -12.72 -2.34 4.19
N GLY A 271 -11.50 -2.18 4.70
CA GLY A 271 -11.12 -2.53 6.08
C GLY A 271 -10.97 -4.04 6.33
N LYS A 272 -11.10 -4.85 5.30
CA LYS A 272 -11.02 -6.32 5.36
C LYS A 272 -10.00 -6.85 4.34
N VAL A 273 -9.57 -8.08 4.53
CA VAL A 273 -8.76 -8.84 3.57
C VAL A 273 -9.36 -10.23 3.43
N THR A 274 -9.72 -10.59 2.21
CA THR A 274 -10.29 -11.91 1.88
C THR A 274 -9.30 -12.82 1.17
N GLN A 275 -8.23 -12.26 0.60
CA GLN A 275 -7.17 -13.02 -0.05
C GLN A 275 -6.40 -13.88 0.96
N LYS A 276 -6.34 -15.19 0.69
CA LYS A 276 -5.57 -16.13 1.51
C LYS A 276 -4.08 -16.04 1.18
N PRO A 277 -3.18 -16.30 2.14
CA PRO A 277 -1.76 -16.47 1.86
C PRO A 277 -1.55 -17.55 0.80
N PRO A 278 -0.73 -17.30 -0.24
CA PRO A 278 -0.41 -18.33 -1.21
C PRO A 278 0.63 -19.34 -0.66
N LYS A 279 0.68 -20.52 -1.26
CA LYS A 279 1.62 -21.57 -0.85
C LYS A 279 3.08 -21.26 -1.21
N ASP A 280 3.29 -20.45 -2.22
CA ASP A 280 4.60 -20.04 -2.74
C ASP A 280 5.09 -18.71 -2.13
N PHE A 281 4.59 -18.32 -0.94
CA PHE A 281 5.10 -17.14 -0.24
C PHE A 281 6.58 -17.34 0.14
N PRO A 282 7.45 -16.30 0.04
CA PRO A 282 8.86 -16.42 0.37
C PRO A 282 9.10 -16.85 1.84
N THR A 283 10.21 -17.54 2.08
CA THR A 283 10.65 -17.92 3.43
C THR A 283 11.58 -16.84 4.01
N ALA A 284 12.05 -17.02 5.23
CA ALA A 284 13.03 -16.10 5.84
C ALA A 284 14.37 -16.06 5.10
N THR A 285 14.72 -17.07 4.31
CA THR A 285 16.03 -17.21 3.65
C THR A 285 15.96 -17.29 2.13
N GLU A 286 14.77 -17.51 1.58
CA GLU A 286 14.58 -17.68 0.13
C GLU A 286 13.55 -16.71 -0.41
N THR A 287 13.92 -16.00 -1.48
CA THR A 287 13.00 -15.18 -2.26
C THR A 287 12.08 -16.03 -3.11
N ARG A 288 10.91 -15.50 -3.48
CA ARG A 288 10.02 -16.08 -4.49
C ARG A 288 9.53 -14.98 -5.42
N VAL A 289 9.55 -15.26 -6.71
CA VAL A 289 9.10 -14.32 -7.76
C VAL A 289 8.10 -14.99 -8.70
N ARG A 290 7.24 -14.18 -9.30
CA ARG A 290 6.30 -14.58 -10.34
C ARG A 290 6.53 -13.80 -11.64
#